data_4bec41c27ed3d00b65a323442f09e003
#
_entry.id   4bec41c27ed3d00b65a323442f09e003
#
_cell.length_a   1.000
_cell.length_b   1.000
_cell.length_c   1.000
_cell.angle_alpha   90.00
_cell.angle_beta   90.00
_cell.angle_gamma   90.00
#
_symmetry.space_group_name_H-M   'P 1'
#
loop_
_entity.id
_entity.type
_entity.pdbx_description
1 polymer ?
#
loop_
_entity_poly.entity_id
_entity_poly.type
_entity_poly.pdbx_seq_one_letter_code
_entity_poly.pdbx_strand_id
1 'polypeptide(L)'
;MRNSIYDVAKRAGVSTSTVSRIINNYGGVKESKVKAVKEALEYFDYQPSQFGRGLVKRTSGMIGVYSPFLGTTMFNDGYMIECLRGIDKVISKSNYSLLLINEVEEYYKSNSSKPKFWDYVNQSRIDGLIVLNVPSDDRLESALSAVLDSDFAVGYIGQKFHEAGLNVYAQYQEYMFDMMEHYYFNGHRKILFLADRYHLKAINKIKSSIESKYNDFSLELFFADLHSQDINILIDILDKYITKEKCSGIICGTVDNAIKVVSTLNTMNINVPEDVSLIAVEHKKGEGALMLPQINCYYVPAMEMGESIAIKLIEKLQGNQIEAASKNFKTQYIERESVRRLSVK
;
A
#
# COMPACT_ATOMS: atom_id res chain seq x y z
N MET A 1 -9.48 -39.02 -2.11
CA MET A 1 -8.15 -38.90 -2.76
C MET A 1 -8.26 -37.96 -3.93
N ARG A 2 -7.30 -37.08 -4.13
CA ARG A 2 -7.32 -36.14 -5.27
C ARG A 2 -6.81 -36.90 -6.50
N ASN A 3 -7.63 -37.00 -7.55
CA ASN A 3 -7.25 -37.66 -8.79
C ASN A 3 -5.99 -37.01 -9.40
N SER A 4 -5.09 -37.81 -9.93
CA SER A 4 -3.79 -37.39 -10.45
C SER A 4 -3.75 -37.40 -11.97
N ILE A 5 -2.76 -36.76 -12.57
CA ILE A 5 -2.52 -36.84 -14.01
C ILE A 5 -2.32 -38.29 -14.49
N TYR A 6 -1.84 -39.16 -13.62
CA TYR A 6 -1.70 -40.60 -13.92
C TYR A 6 -3.05 -41.30 -14.09
N ASP A 7 -4.04 -40.93 -13.30
CA ASP A 7 -5.40 -41.51 -13.40
C ASP A 7 -6.07 -41.07 -14.70
N VAL A 8 -5.92 -39.77 -15.05
CA VAL A 8 -6.39 -39.24 -16.36
C VAL A 8 -5.72 -39.97 -17.54
N ALA A 9 -4.40 -40.10 -17.50
CA ALA A 9 -3.61 -40.77 -18.53
C ALA A 9 -4.02 -42.26 -18.69
N LYS A 10 -4.18 -42.97 -17.55
CA LYS A 10 -4.64 -44.37 -17.54
C LYS A 10 -6.03 -44.52 -18.12
N ARG A 11 -6.98 -43.68 -17.78
CA ARG A 11 -8.35 -43.71 -18.31
C ARG A 11 -8.42 -43.37 -19.79
N ALA A 12 -7.63 -42.38 -20.23
CA ALA A 12 -7.59 -41.95 -21.65
C ALA A 12 -6.75 -42.88 -22.56
N GLY A 13 -6.04 -43.89 -21.99
CA GLY A 13 -5.17 -44.78 -22.74
C GLY A 13 -3.98 -44.11 -23.40
N VAL A 14 -3.42 -43.05 -22.73
CA VAL A 14 -2.28 -42.28 -23.23
C VAL A 14 -1.21 -42.06 -22.14
N SER A 15 -0.03 -41.59 -22.55
CA SER A 15 0.99 -41.24 -21.59
C SER A 15 0.69 -39.92 -20.87
N THR A 16 1.22 -39.73 -19.67
CA THR A 16 1.10 -38.46 -18.93
C THR A 16 1.66 -37.26 -19.70
N SER A 17 2.70 -37.47 -20.51
CA SER A 17 3.23 -36.45 -21.39
C SER A 17 2.23 -36.06 -22.50
N THR A 18 1.43 -37.00 -23.02
CA THR A 18 0.35 -36.72 -23.96
C THR A 18 -0.77 -35.93 -23.31
N VAL A 19 -1.17 -36.29 -22.09
CA VAL A 19 -2.16 -35.52 -21.30
C VAL A 19 -1.65 -34.09 -21.09
N SER A 20 -0.39 -33.92 -20.64
CA SER A 20 0.23 -32.62 -20.43
C SER A 20 0.25 -31.76 -21.70
N ARG A 21 0.58 -32.35 -22.87
CA ARG A 21 0.56 -31.65 -24.17
C ARG A 21 -0.82 -31.15 -24.53
N ILE A 22 -1.87 -31.98 -24.33
CA ILE A 22 -3.26 -31.61 -24.62
C ILE A 22 -3.73 -30.50 -23.68
N ILE A 23 -3.47 -30.60 -22.38
CA ILE A 23 -3.83 -29.58 -21.37
C ILE A 23 -3.19 -28.23 -21.70
N ASN A 24 -1.94 -28.23 -22.19
CA ASN A 24 -1.19 -27.03 -22.53
C ASN A 24 -1.37 -26.57 -24.00
N ASN A 25 -2.31 -27.17 -24.74
CA ASN A 25 -2.59 -26.85 -26.15
C ASN A 25 -1.37 -26.96 -27.09
N TYR A 26 -0.39 -27.79 -26.75
CA TYR A 26 0.70 -28.11 -27.69
C TYR A 26 0.17 -29.00 -28.82
N GLY A 27 0.13 -28.48 -30.02
CA GLY A 27 -0.35 -29.19 -31.19
C GLY A 27 0.36 -30.53 -31.50
N GLY A 28 -0.08 -31.25 -32.52
CA GLY A 28 0.55 -32.47 -32.96
C GLY A 28 0.03 -33.76 -32.29
N VAL A 29 -1.12 -33.73 -31.65
CA VAL A 29 -1.82 -34.91 -31.09
C VAL A 29 -3.05 -35.21 -31.91
N LYS A 30 -3.25 -36.51 -32.24
CA LYS A 30 -4.44 -36.99 -33.00
C LYS A 30 -5.73 -36.60 -32.26
N GLU A 31 -6.73 -36.17 -33.01
CA GLU A 31 -8.01 -35.67 -32.48
C GLU A 31 -8.75 -36.70 -31.61
N SER A 32 -8.66 -37.99 -31.94
CA SER A 32 -9.22 -39.07 -31.13
C SER A 32 -8.60 -39.12 -29.70
N LYS A 33 -7.30 -38.88 -29.58
CA LYS A 33 -6.64 -38.81 -28.26
C LYS A 33 -6.99 -37.54 -27.49
N VAL A 34 -7.17 -36.44 -28.19
CA VAL A 34 -7.64 -35.18 -27.56
C VAL A 34 -9.02 -35.38 -26.95
N LYS A 35 -9.93 -36.03 -27.68
CA LYS A 35 -11.29 -36.33 -27.19
C LYS A 35 -11.24 -37.24 -25.95
N ALA A 36 -10.51 -38.34 -26.00
CA ALA A 36 -10.40 -39.28 -24.90
C ALA A 36 -9.82 -38.62 -23.64
N VAL A 37 -8.85 -37.72 -23.78
CA VAL A 37 -8.27 -36.98 -22.63
C VAL A 37 -9.27 -35.99 -22.06
N LYS A 38 -10.02 -35.24 -22.89
CA LYS A 38 -11.06 -34.32 -22.42
C LYS A 38 -12.15 -35.04 -21.63
N GLU A 39 -12.63 -36.17 -22.11
CA GLU A 39 -13.61 -37.02 -21.40
C GLU A 39 -13.06 -37.56 -20.08
N ALA A 40 -11.77 -37.90 -20.00
CA ALA A 40 -11.14 -38.35 -18.77
C ALA A 40 -10.94 -37.19 -17.76
N LEU A 41 -10.61 -35.97 -18.24
CA LEU A 41 -10.51 -34.77 -17.38
C LEU A 41 -11.87 -34.44 -16.77
N GLU A 42 -12.95 -34.45 -17.54
CA GLU A 42 -14.32 -34.22 -17.07
C GLU A 42 -14.76 -35.29 -16.06
N TYR A 43 -14.50 -36.58 -16.36
CA TYR A 43 -14.89 -37.70 -15.49
C TYR A 43 -14.25 -37.58 -14.08
N PHE A 44 -13.00 -37.15 -14.01
CA PHE A 44 -12.28 -37.02 -12.76
C PHE A 44 -12.40 -35.61 -12.11
N ASP A 45 -13.12 -34.69 -12.75
CA ASP A 45 -13.06 -33.24 -12.41
C ASP A 45 -11.61 -32.80 -12.17
N TYR A 46 -10.71 -33.25 -13.07
CA TYR A 46 -9.30 -33.05 -12.88
C TYR A 46 -8.89 -31.65 -13.32
N GLN A 47 -8.49 -30.85 -12.35
CA GLN A 47 -7.88 -29.57 -12.60
C GLN A 47 -6.35 -29.72 -12.52
N PRO A 48 -5.62 -29.37 -13.61
CA PRO A 48 -4.17 -29.41 -13.61
C PRO A 48 -3.61 -28.50 -12.51
N SER A 49 -2.72 -29.02 -11.65
CA SER A 49 -2.09 -28.19 -10.63
C SER A 49 -1.29 -27.05 -11.27
N GLN A 50 -1.40 -25.86 -10.72
CA GLN A 50 -0.59 -24.71 -11.18
C GLN A 50 0.92 -25.00 -11.07
N PHE A 51 1.33 -25.76 -10.06
CA PHE A 51 2.72 -26.23 -9.92
C PHE A 51 3.21 -27.08 -11.10
N GLY A 52 2.36 -27.96 -11.64
CA GLY A 52 2.70 -28.77 -12.83
C GLY A 52 2.82 -27.92 -14.12
N ARG A 53 2.04 -26.87 -14.25
CA ARG A 53 2.10 -25.90 -15.35
C ARG A 53 3.31 -24.97 -15.19
N GLY A 54 3.59 -24.54 -13.96
CA GLY A 54 4.72 -23.66 -13.62
C GLY A 54 6.08 -24.27 -13.94
N LEU A 55 6.27 -25.56 -13.69
CA LEU A 55 7.50 -26.29 -14.05
C LEU A 55 7.81 -26.25 -15.56
N VAL A 56 6.78 -26.25 -16.41
CA VAL A 56 6.95 -26.21 -17.87
C VAL A 56 7.13 -24.77 -18.38
N LYS A 57 6.42 -23.81 -17.82
CA LYS A 57 6.45 -22.40 -18.24
C LYS A 57 7.43 -21.53 -17.45
N ARG A 58 8.07 -22.06 -16.40
CA ARG A 58 8.89 -21.32 -15.43
C ARG A 58 8.18 -20.10 -14.81
N THR A 59 6.86 -20.18 -14.63
CA THR A 59 6.06 -19.14 -14.01
C THR A 59 5.25 -19.72 -12.86
N SER A 60 5.18 -19.01 -11.73
CA SER A 60 4.39 -19.42 -10.56
C SER A 60 2.91 -19.08 -10.70
N GLY A 61 2.57 -18.09 -11.52
CA GLY A 61 1.24 -17.49 -11.60
C GLY A 61 0.89 -16.65 -10.36
N MET A 62 1.89 -16.25 -9.58
CA MET A 62 1.71 -15.50 -8.35
C MET A 62 2.39 -14.13 -8.44
N ILE A 63 1.72 -13.09 -7.97
CA ILE A 63 2.32 -11.78 -7.71
C ILE A 63 2.38 -11.59 -6.21
N GLY A 64 3.61 -11.34 -5.70
CA GLY A 64 3.84 -11.01 -4.29
C GLY A 64 3.50 -9.55 -4.03
N VAL A 65 2.77 -9.29 -2.94
CA VAL A 65 2.66 -7.94 -2.37
C VAL A 65 3.35 -7.96 -1.03
N TYR A 66 4.44 -7.24 -0.94
CA TYR A 66 5.29 -7.17 0.24
C TYR A 66 5.03 -5.90 1.03
N SER A 67 4.77 -6.06 2.31
CA SER A 67 4.77 -4.97 3.29
C SER A 67 5.99 -5.12 4.19
N PRO A 68 6.85 -4.09 4.29
CA PRO A 68 7.98 -4.10 5.21
C PRO A 68 7.56 -3.94 6.68
N PHE A 69 6.28 -3.72 6.94
CA PHE A 69 5.74 -3.57 8.28
C PHE A 69 5.32 -4.92 8.87
N LEU A 70 5.31 -5.01 10.22
CA LEU A 70 4.88 -6.21 10.92
C LEU A 70 3.39 -6.51 10.66
N GLY A 71 3.08 -7.77 10.47
CA GLY A 71 1.86 -8.37 9.96
C GLY A 71 0.51 -7.69 10.18
N THR A 72 0.22 -7.20 11.39
CA THR A 72 -1.09 -6.56 11.69
C THR A 72 -1.19 -5.13 11.17
N THR A 73 -0.06 -4.42 11.02
CA THR A 73 -0.03 -3.00 10.64
C THR A 73 -0.60 -2.78 9.24
N MET A 74 -0.35 -3.70 8.31
CA MET A 74 -0.86 -3.60 6.93
C MET A 74 -2.39 -3.53 6.88
N PHE A 75 -3.09 -4.27 7.76
CA PHE A 75 -4.56 -4.33 7.78
C PHE A 75 -5.21 -3.23 8.64
N ASN A 76 -4.41 -2.52 9.42
CA ASN A 76 -4.86 -1.40 10.25
C ASN A 76 -4.63 -0.04 9.58
N ASP A 77 -3.94 -0.01 8.44
CA ASP A 77 -3.62 1.22 7.71
C ASP A 77 -4.57 1.38 6.52
N GLY A 78 -5.42 2.40 6.55
CA GLY A 78 -6.41 2.69 5.51
C GLY A 78 -5.78 2.90 4.13
N TYR A 79 -4.58 3.51 4.05
CA TYR A 79 -3.84 3.66 2.82
C TYR A 79 -3.45 2.31 2.20
N MET A 80 -2.89 1.42 3.01
CA MET A 80 -2.48 0.09 2.55
C MET A 80 -3.68 -0.75 2.10
N ILE A 81 -4.78 -0.68 2.82
CA ILE A 81 -6.04 -1.37 2.46
C ILE A 81 -6.56 -0.89 1.11
N GLU A 82 -6.61 0.42 0.87
CA GLU A 82 -7.08 0.94 -0.42
C GLU A 82 -6.11 0.60 -1.56
N CYS A 83 -4.78 0.62 -1.32
CA CYS A 83 -3.81 0.12 -2.30
C CYS A 83 -4.07 -1.37 -2.64
N LEU A 84 -4.27 -2.22 -1.63
CA LEU A 84 -4.56 -3.65 -1.83
C LEU A 84 -5.87 -3.86 -2.60
N ARG A 85 -6.92 -3.09 -2.32
CA ARG A 85 -8.18 -3.13 -3.08
C ARG A 85 -7.97 -2.82 -4.56
N GLY A 86 -7.15 -1.80 -4.86
CA GLY A 86 -6.79 -1.45 -6.23
C GLY A 86 -5.99 -2.56 -6.93
N ILE A 87 -5.02 -3.13 -6.22
CA ILE A 87 -4.22 -4.26 -6.73
C ILE A 87 -5.12 -5.47 -7.01
N ASP A 88 -5.96 -5.86 -6.06
CA ASP A 88 -6.86 -7.02 -6.19
C ASP A 88 -7.85 -6.85 -7.35
N LYS A 89 -8.42 -5.66 -7.53
CA LYS A 89 -9.34 -5.33 -8.63
C LYS A 89 -8.74 -5.62 -10.01
N VAL A 90 -7.43 -5.50 -10.16
CA VAL A 90 -6.71 -5.78 -11.41
C VAL A 90 -6.29 -7.25 -11.48
N ILE A 91 -5.68 -7.77 -10.41
CA ILE A 91 -5.15 -9.14 -10.38
C ILE A 91 -6.27 -10.17 -10.52
N SER A 92 -7.43 -9.96 -9.85
CA SER A 92 -8.59 -10.86 -9.93
C SER A 92 -9.15 -11.05 -11.36
N LYS A 93 -8.86 -10.12 -12.28
CA LYS A 93 -9.22 -10.20 -13.70
C LYS A 93 -8.11 -10.77 -14.59
N SER A 94 -6.97 -11.09 -14.01
CA SER A 94 -5.80 -11.62 -14.69
C SER A 94 -5.65 -13.13 -14.44
N ASN A 95 -4.61 -13.74 -15.04
CA ASN A 95 -4.24 -15.13 -14.76
C ASN A 95 -3.31 -15.28 -13.54
N TYR A 96 -3.09 -14.22 -12.80
CA TYR A 96 -2.26 -14.22 -11.59
C TYR A 96 -3.11 -14.34 -10.32
N SER A 97 -2.51 -14.86 -9.27
CA SER A 97 -3.04 -14.85 -7.91
C SER A 97 -2.19 -13.94 -7.02
N LEU A 98 -2.80 -13.36 -6.00
CA LEU A 98 -2.13 -12.49 -5.04
C LEU A 98 -1.52 -13.31 -3.89
N LEU A 99 -0.29 -13.02 -3.55
CA LEU A 99 0.41 -13.56 -2.37
C LEU A 99 0.84 -12.40 -1.46
N LEU A 100 0.26 -12.30 -0.27
CA LEU A 100 0.68 -11.31 0.72
C LEU A 100 1.93 -11.80 1.46
N ILE A 101 2.95 -10.96 1.53
CA ILE A 101 4.23 -11.24 2.17
C ILE A 101 4.47 -10.15 3.22
N ASN A 102 4.31 -10.50 4.49
CA ASN A 102 4.59 -9.61 5.60
C ASN A 102 5.95 -9.91 6.21
N GLU A 103 6.64 -8.90 6.67
CA GLU A 103 7.88 -9.06 7.38
C GLU A 103 7.65 -9.64 8.77
N VAL A 104 8.68 -10.28 9.31
CA VAL A 104 8.67 -10.90 10.62
C VAL A 104 9.55 -10.12 11.59
N GLU A 105 9.25 -10.22 12.88
CA GLU A 105 9.94 -9.46 13.94
C GLU A 105 11.45 -9.77 13.99
N GLU A 106 11.84 -11.00 13.66
CA GLU A 106 13.22 -11.45 13.59
C GLU A 106 14.06 -10.66 12.58
N TYR A 107 13.45 -10.19 11.48
CA TYR A 107 14.14 -9.33 10.50
C TYR A 107 14.65 -8.05 11.16
N TYR A 108 13.86 -7.44 12.03
CA TYR A 108 14.23 -6.20 12.70
C TYR A 108 15.18 -6.39 13.88
N LYS A 109 15.22 -7.61 14.46
CA LYS A 109 16.12 -7.96 15.56
C LYS A 109 17.50 -8.38 15.11
N SER A 110 17.67 -8.80 13.86
CA SER A 110 18.93 -9.32 13.31
C SER A 110 19.44 -8.49 12.13
N ASN A 111 20.67 -8.01 12.21
CA ASN A 111 21.32 -7.27 11.12
C ASN A 111 21.73 -8.16 9.93
N SER A 112 21.68 -9.49 10.07
CA SER A 112 22.09 -10.46 9.03
C SER A 112 20.90 -11.08 8.27
N SER A 113 19.67 -10.84 8.71
CA SER A 113 18.47 -11.39 8.07
C SER A 113 18.16 -10.68 6.76
N LYS A 114 17.82 -11.46 5.72
CA LYS A 114 17.30 -10.94 4.47
C LYS A 114 15.78 -10.71 4.59
N PRO A 115 15.22 -9.74 3.84
CA PRO A 115 13.76 -9.54 3.80
C PRO A 115 13.04 -10.81 3.33
N LYS A 116 11.87 -11.06 3.85
CA LYS A 116 11.13 -12.31 3.59
C LYS A 116 10.81 -12.54 2.11
N PHE A 117 10.59 -11.48 1.32
CA PHE A 117 10.34 -11.62 -0.12
C PHE A 117 11.52 -12.25 -0.87
N TRP A 118 12.76 -12.15 -0.33
CA TRP A 118 13.97 -12.68 -0.96
C TRP A 118 13.87 -14.17 -1.28
N ASP A 119 13.35 -14.96 -0.34
CA ASP A 119 13.19 -16.39 -0.55
C ASP A 119 12.12 -16.70 -1.61
N TYR A 120 11.06 -15.90 -1.66
CA TYR A 120 10.00 -16.08 -2.66
C TYR A 120 10.49 -15.79 -4.08
N VAL A 121 11.34 -14.79 -4.25
CA VAL A 121 11.97 -14.47 -5.53
C VAL A 121 12.95 -15.58 -5.94
N ASN A 122 13.91 -15.93 -5.08
CA ASN A 122 14.96 -16.91 -5.40
C ASN A 122 14.42 -18.32 -5.62
N GLN A 123 13.33 -18.69 -4.96
CA GLN A 123 12.67 -19.98 -5.14
C GLN A 123 11.62 -19.97 -6.28
N SER A 124 11.54 -18.89 -7.05
CA SER A 124 10.56 -18.71 -8.14
C SER A 124 9.10 -18.95 -7.68
N ARG A 125 8.78 -18.55 -6.45
CA ARG A 125 7.42 -18.69 -5.86
C ARG A 125 6.50 -17.54 -6.26
N ILE A 126 7.06 -16.45 -6.77
CA ILE A 126 6.35 -15.30 -7.35
C ILE A 126 7.01 -14.91 -8.67
N ASP A 127 6.22 -14.36 -9.60
CA ASP A 127 6.67 -13.90 -10.90
C ASP A 127 6.99 -12.40 -10.90
N GLY A 128 6.39 -11.65 -9.99
CA GLY A 128 6.61 -10.22 -9.78
C GLY A 128 6.34 -9.82 -8.34
N LEU A 129 6.85 -8.66 -7.94
CA LEU A 129 6.75 -8.13 -6.58
C LEU A 129 6.20 -6.71 -6.60
N ILE A 130 5.19 -6.44 -5.79
CA ILE A 130 4.75 -5.08 -5.46
C ILE A 130 5.16 -4.79 -4.02
N VAL A 131 5.87 -3.68 -3.79
CA VAL A 131 6.32 -3.25 -2.47
C VAL A 131 5.48 -2.06 -2.02
N LEU A 132 4.83 -2.19 -0.86
CA LEU A 132 4.03 -1.15 -0.24
C LEU A 132 4.88 -0.36 0.75
N ASN A 133 4.98 0.96 0.57
CA ASN A 133 5.64 1.89 1.50
C ASN A 133 7.04 1.43 1.94
N VAL A 134 8.07 1.74 1.16
CA VAL A 134 9.45 1.39 1.51
C VAL A 134 9.97 2.34 2.60
N PRO A 135 10.24 1.86 3.83
CA PRO A 135 10.92 2.67 4.82
C PRO A 135 12.39 2.88 4.42
N SER A 136 13.05 3.90 4.97
CA SER A 136 14.49 4.08 4.85
C SER A 136 15.22 3.00 5.67
N ASP A 137 15.49 1.86 5.05
CA ASP A 137 16.26 0.73 5.61
C ASP A 137 17.26 0.27 4.54
N ASP A 138 18.55 0.49 4.80
CA ASP A 138 19.63 0.22 3.84
C ASP A 138 19.70 -1.26 3.41
N ARG A 139 19.28 -2.18 4.29
CA ARG A 139 19.25 -3.64 3.97
C ARG A 139 18.11 -3.94 3.01
N LEU A 140 16.94 -3.34 3.23
CA LEU A 140 15.80 -3.48 2.35
C LEU A 140 16.10 -2.88 0.98
N GLU A 141 16.69 -1.69 0.95
CA GLU A 141 17.14 -1.01 -0.28
C GLU A 141 18.14 -1.86 -1.07
N SER A 142 19.14 -2.42 -0.39
CA SER A 142 20.15 -3.30 -0.99
C SER A 142 19.52 -4.58 -1.56
N ALA A 143 18.60 -5.22 -0.83
CA ALA A 143 17.93 -6.42 -1.28
C ALA A 143 17.00 -6.16 -2.49
N LEU A 144 16.27 -5.04 -2.50
CA LEU A 144 15.41 -4.64 -3.62
C LEU A 144 16.23 -4.30 -4.86
N SER A 145 17.36 -3.59 -4.71
CA SER A 145 18.27 -3.29 -5.80
C SER A 145 18.84 -4.57 -6.43
N ALA A 146 19.28 -5.54 -5.62
CA ALA A 146 19.77 -6.82 -6.12
C ALA A 146 18.70 -7.64 -6.87
N VAL A 147 17.44 -7.55 -6.48
CA VAL A 147 16.32 -8.18 -7.20
C VAL A 147 16.09 -7.49 -8.55
N LEU A 148 16.14 -6.16 -8.60
CA LEU A 148 16.02 -5.39 -9.85
C LEU A 148 17.16 -5.68 -10.83
N ASP A 149 18.40 -5.80 -10.33
CA ASP A 149 19.58 -6.12 -11.15
C ASP A 149 19.48 -7.49 -11.82
N SER A 150 18.66 -8.40 -11.26
CA SER A 150 18.34 -9.70 -11.87
C SER A 150 17.25 -9.64 -12.93
N ASP A 151 16.80 -8.45 -13.35
CA ASP A 151 15.67 -8.18 -14.28
C ASP A 151 14.31 -8.71 -13.78
N PHE A 152 14.18 -8.91 -12.46
CA PHE A 152 12.91 -9.31 -11.86
C PHE A 152 11.95 -8.12 -11.83
N ALA A 153 10.68 -8.37 -12.13
CA ALA A 153 9.66 -7.31 -12.18
C ALA A 153 9.28 -6.83 -10.77
N VAL A 154 9.65 -5.58 -10.43
CA VAL A 154 9.33 -4.95 -9.14
C VAL A 154 8.59 -3.65 -9.36
N GLY A 155 7.50 -3.48 -8.61
CA GLY A 155 6.71 -2.25 -8.53
C GLY A 155 6.71 -1.68 -7.13
N TYR A 156 6.76 -0.35 -7.01
CA TYR A 156 6.76 0.40 -5.75
C TYR A 156 5.54 1.30 -5.66
N ILE A 157 4.90 1.29 -4.49
CA ILE A 157 3.78 2.18 -4.15
C ILE A 157 4.17 3.05 -2.94
N GLY A 158 3.82 4.35 -3.01
CA GLY A 158 3.97 5.30 -1.91
C GLY A 158 5.02 6.37 -2.15
N GLN A 159 6.20 6.00 -2.63
CA GLN A 159 7.24 6.94 -3.03
C GLN A 159 8.00 6.42 -4.26
N LYS A 160 8.67 7.34 -4.96
CA LYS A 160 9.60 6.95 -6.02
C LYS A 160 10.84 6.34 -5.34
N PHE A 161 11.07 5.06 -5.58
CA PHE A 161 12.11 4.32 -4.88
C PHE A 161 13.35 4.08 -5.75
N HIS A 162 13.17 3.56 -6.97
CA HIS A 162 14.28 3.24 -7.86
C HIS A 162 13.94 3.52 -9.32
N GLU A 163 14.90 4.10 -10.08
CA GLU A 163 14.66 4.50 -11.48
C GLU A 163 14.34 3.31 -12.40
N ALA A 164 14.96 2.15 -12.16
CA ALA A 164 14.73 0.94 -12.96
C ALA A 164 13.44 0.20 -12.59
N GLY A 165 12.83 0.51 -11.45
CA GLY A 165 11.58 -0.09 -10.99
C GLY A 165 10.34 0.63 -11.53
N LEU A 166 9.21 -0.04 -11.43
CA LEU A 166 7.92 0.59 -11.66
C LEU A 166 7.52 1.39 -10.42
N ASN A 167 7.26 2.67 -10.54
CA ASN A 167 6.96 3.53 -9.39
C ASN A 167 5.59 4.18 -9.54
N VAL A 168 4.78 4.09 -8.50
CA VAL A 168 3.51 4.79 -8.38
C VAL A 168 3.48 5.49 -7.02
N TYR A 169 3.31 6.80 -7.02
CA TYR A 169 3.40 7.60 -5.81
C TYR A 169 2.55 8.86 -5.86
N ALA A 170 2.25 9.40 -4.68
CA ALA A 170 1.85 10.79 -4.49
C ALA A 170 2.95 11.46 -3.67
N GLN A 171 3.32 12.68 -4.04
CA GLN A 171 4.45 13.35 -3.39
C GLN A 171 4.08 13.78 -1.96
N TYR A 172 4.40 12.94 -0.97
CA TYR A 172 4.10 13.16 0.44
C TYR A 172 4.54 14.54 0.92
N GLN A 173 5.75 14.96 0.54
CA GLN A 173 6.27 16.25 0.97
C GLN A 173 5.48 17.44 0.42
N GLU A 174 4.97 17.35 -0.80
CA GLU A 174 4.19 18.42 -1.41
C GLU A 174 2.85 18.60 -0.71
N TYR A 175 2.02 17.56 -0.65
CA TYR A 175 0.68 17.74 -0.06
C TYR A 175 0.71 17.99 1.44
N MET A 176 1.72 17.50 2.16
CA MET A 176 1.89 17.83 3.58
C MET A 176 2.32 19.29 3.77
N PHE A 177 3.18 19.80 2.88
CA PHE A 177 3.54 21.22 2.88
C PHE A 177 2.32 22.09 2.58
N ASP A 178 1.53 21.71 1.58
CA ASP A 178 0.30 22.42 1.20
C ASP A 178 -0.72 22.46 2.35
N MET A 179 -0.85 21.38 3.14
CA MET A 179 -1.69 21.38 4.35
C MET A 179 -1.25 22.46 5.36
N MET A 180 0.07 22.59 5.57
CA MET A 180 0.61 23.57 6.50
C MET A 180 0.42 24.99 5.97
N GLU A 181 0.61 25.20 4.68
CA GLU A 181 0.30 26.49 4.03
C GLU A 181 -1.19 26.83 4.13
N HIS A 182 -2.06 25.86 3.97
CA HIS A 182 -3.49 26.07 4.13
C HIS A 182 -3.82 26.58 5.55
N TYR A 183 -3.20 26.01 6.59
CA TYR A 183 -3.34 26.55 7.95
C TYR A 183 -2.77 27.97 8.07
N TYR A 184 -1.60 28.21 7.52
CA TYR A 184 -0.96 29.54 7.58
C TYR A 184 -1.83 30.63 6.96
N PHE A 185 -2.37 30.38 5.75
CA PHE A 185 -3.23 31.34 5.04
C PHE A 185 -4.60 31.52 5.70
N ASN A 186 -5.04 30.55 6.50
CA ASN A 186 -6.23 30.68 7.34
C ASN A 186 -5.93 31.30 8.72
N GLY A 187 -4.77 31.89 8.92
CA GLY A 187 -4.40 32.63 10.13
C GLY A 187 -3.85 31.80 11.28
N HIS A 188 -3.71 30.49 11.10
CA HIS A 188 -3.07 29.65 12.12
C HIS A 188 -1.57 29.87 12.14
N ARG A 189 -0.96 29.87 13.33
CA ARG A 189 0.48 30.09 13.52
C ARG A 189 1.16 28.96 14.25
N LYS A 190 0.42 28.21 15.07
CA LYS A 190 0.91 27.04 15.78
C LYS A 190 -0.06 25.89 15.58
N ILE A 191 0.44 24.78 15.02
CA ILE A 191 -0.36 23.59 14.74
C ILE A 191 0.33 22.34 15.28
N LEU A 192 -0.46 21.32 15.58
CA LEU A 192 -0.01 20.00 15.99
C LEU A 192 -0.14 19.04 14.82
N PHE A 193 0.92 18.30 14.51
CA PHE A 193 0.86 17.17 13.60
C PHE A 193 0.99 15.85 14.36
N LEU A 194 -0.05 15.07 14.35
CA LEU A 194 -0.07 13.71 14.89
C LEU A 194 0.41 12.76 13.81
N ALA A 195 1.70 12.44 13.84
CA ALA A 195 2.42 11.75 12.79
C ALA A 195 2.77 10.32 13.17
N ASP A 196 2.85 9.47 12.16
CA ASP A 196 3.46 8.16 12.27
C ASP A 196 4.99 8.26 12.22
N ARG A 197 5.69 7.43 12.99
CA ARG A 197 7.16 7.39 13.04
C ARG A 197 7.82 7.01 11.72
N TYR A 198 7.11 6.32 10.83
CA TYR A 198 7.63 5.88 9.55
C TYR A 198 8.03 7.03 8.61
N HIS A 199 7.43 8.20 8.77
CA HIS A 199 7.71 9.39 7.97
C HIS A 199 8.62 10.43 8.65
N LEU A 200 9.26 10.08 9.77
CA LEU A 200 10.02 11.02 10.61
C LEU A 200 11.02 11.89 9.83
N LYS A 201 11.83 11.29 8.95
CA LYS A 201 12.81 12.05 8.16
C LYS A 201 12.13 13.06 7.22
N ALA A 202 11.08 12.64 6.53
CA ALA A 202 10.33 13.49 5.61
C ALA A 202 9.65 14.64 6.36
N ILE A 203 9.00 14.35 7.48
CA ILE A 203 8.28 15.33 8.30
C ILE A 203 9.23 16.37 8.89
N ASN A 204 10.39 15.97 9.40
CA ASN A 204 11.39 16.93 9.90
C ASN A 204 11.91 17.87 8.80
N LYS A 205 12.08 17.36 7.57
CA LYS A 205 12.44 18.21 6.42
C LYS A 205 11.33 19.19 6.08
N ILE A 206 10.07 18.75 6.11
CA ILE A 206 8.91 19.61 5.86
C ILE A 206 8.82 20.68 6.95
N LYS A 207 8.95 20.30 8.23
CA LYS A 207 9.00 21.25 9.36
C LYS A 207 10.02 22.34 9.13
N SER A 208 11.26 21.96 8.85
CA SER A 208 12.33 22.94 8.60
C SER A 208 12.02 23.85 7.40
N SER A 209 11.41 23.32 6.35
CA SER A 209 11.07 24.09 5.15
C SER A 209 9.93 25.07 5.41
N ILE A 210 8.87 24.68 6.10
CA ILE A 210 7.71 25.54 6.36
C ILE A 210 8.06 26.66 7.36
N GLU A 211 8.78 26.32 8.44
CA GLU A 211 9.21 27.29 9.47
C GLU A 211 10.26 28.27 8.92
N SER A 212 11.09 27.84 7.95
CA SER A 212 12.01 28.75 7.25
C SER A 212 11.30 29.68 6.28
N LYS A 213 10.19 29.22 5.65
CA LYS A 213 9.40 30.04 4.73
C LYS A 213 8.53 31.07 5.46
N TYR A 214 8.02 30.67 6.63
CA TYR A 214 7.11 31.47 7.46
C TYR A 214 7.63 31.54 8.90
N ASN A 215 8.39 32.58 9.20
CA ASN A 215 9.12 32.74 10.48
C ASN A 215 8.20 32.83 11.71
N ASP A 216 6.92 33.17 11.53
CA ASP A 216 5.89 33.26 12.58
C ASP A 216 5.03 31.99 12.67
N PHE A 217 5.39 30.90 11.96
CA PHE A 217 4.72 29.62 11.97
C PHE A 217 5.52 28.57 12.74
N SER A 218 4.85 27.80 13.59
CA SER A 218 5.45 26.72 14.37
C SER A 218 4.69 25.41 14.16
N LEU A 219 5.41 24.37 13.84
CA LEU A 219 4.88 23.02 13.70
C LEU A 219 5.32 22.16 14.90
N GLU A 220 4.37 21.83 15.77
CA GLU A 220 4.59 20.85 16.83
C GLU A 220 4.39 19.43 16.30
N LEU A 221 5.35 18.55 16.60
CA LEU A 221 5.32 17.18 16.12
C LEU A 221 5.10 16.22 17.30
N PHE A 222 4.12 15.36 17.16
CA PHE A 222 3.95 14.23 18.05
C PHE A 222 3.88 12.93 17.25
N PHE A 223 4.80 12.01 17.56
CA PHE A 223 4.90 10.72 16.90
C PHE A 223 4.33 9.63 17.81
N ALA A 224 3.19 9.11 17.45
CA ALA A 224 2.54 8.01 18.15
C ALA A 224 1.86 7.05 17.20
N ASP A 225 1.91 5.78 17.56
CA ASP A 225 0.98 4.81 16.99
C ASP A 225 -0.39 4.99 17.66
N LEU A 226 -1.22 5.82 17.04
CA LEU A 226 -2.57 6.10 17.55
C LEU A 226 -3.50 4.88 17.45
N HIS A 227 -3.13 3.82 16.73
CA HIS A 227 -3.93 2.60 16.66
C HIS A 227 -3.89 1.79 17.95
N SER A 228 -2.75 1.82 18.66
CA SER A 228 -2.51 1.01 19.87
C SER A 228 -2.61 1.80 21.18
N GLN A 229 -2.85 3.12 21.14
CA GLN A 229 -2.77 3.94 22.35
C GLN A 229 -4.07 3.99 23.13
N ASP A 230 -3.91 3.98 24.46
CA ASP A 230 -4.97 4.28 25.43
C ASP A 230 -5.49 5.72 25.20
N ILE A 231 -6.80 5.90 25.28
CA ILE A 231 -7.46 7.20 25.14
C ILE A 231 -6.91 8.23 26.15
N ASN A 232 -6.46 7.81 27.34
CA ASN A 232 -5.88 8.68 28.34
C ASN A 232 -4.58 9.34 27.86
N ILE A 233 -3.76 8.60 27.10
CA ILE A 233 -2.54 9.15 26.49
C ILE A 233 -2.88 10.22 25.47
N LEU A 234 -3.91 9.99 24.66
CA LEU A 234 -4.38 10.97 23.68
C LEU A 234 -4.94 12.23 24.36
N ILE A 235 -5.67 12.08 25.48
CA ILE A 235 -6.12 13.21 26.32
C ILE A 235 -4.92 14.04 26.80
N ASP A 236 -3.88 13.41 27.35
CA ASP A 236 -2.69 14.12 27.84
C ASP A 236 -1.96 14.87 26.71
N ILE A 237 -1.88 14.28 25.51
CA ILE A 237 -1.30 14.92 24.33
C ILE A 237 -2.11 16.15 23.93
N LEU A 238 -3.42 15.98 23.79
CA LEU A 238 -4.31 17.06 23.35
C LEU A 238 -4.36 18.18 24.41
N ASP A 239 -4.39 17.85 25.71
CA ASP A 239 -4.31 18.85 26.77
C ASP A 239 -3.00 19.64 26.70
N LYS A 240 -1.87 18.94 26.51
CA LYS A 240 -0.58 19.61 26.35
C LYS A 240 -0.59 20.59 25.18
N TYR A 241 -0.89 20.11 23.97
CA TYR A 241 -0.69 20.91 22.77
C TYR A 241 -1.82 21.89 22.48
N ILE A 242 -3.08 21.53 22.75
CA ILE A 242 -4.22 22.39 22.45
C ILE A 242 -4.51 23.33 23.63
N THR A 243 -4.55 22.79 24.88
CA THR A 243 -4.94 23.58 26.03
C THR A 243 -3.78 24.43 26.57
N LYS A 244 -2.58 23.85 26.75
CA LYS A 244 -1.43 24.55 27.35
C LYS A 244 -0.59 25.30 26.32
N GLU A 245 -0.23 24.67 25.22
CA GLU A 245 0.65 25.25 24.20
C GLU A 245 -0.09 26.04 23.13
N LYS A 246 -1.43 26.01 23.14
CA LYS A 246 -2.33 26.82 22.28
C LYS A 246 -2.13 26.56 20.78
N CYS A 247 -1.89 25.32 20.37
CA CYS A 247 -2.02 24.95 18.97
C CYS A 247 -3.47 25.17 18.52
N SER A 248 -3.66 25.87 17.41
CA SER A 248 -4.97 26.23 16.89
C SER A 248 -5.47 25.29 15.77
N GLY A 249 -4.61 24.37 15.34
CA GLY A 249 -4.94 23.39 14.32
C GLY A 249 -4.25 22.06 14.58
N ILE A 250 -4.85 20.98 14.07
CA ILE A 250 -4.35 19.61 14.15
C ILE A 250 -4.30 19.02 12.74
N ILE A 251 -3.19 18.36 12.39
CA ILE A 251 -3.09 17.49 11.21
C ILE A 251 -3.11 16.04 11.68
N CYS A 252 -4.02 15.24 11.12
CA CYS A 252 -4.08 13.81 11.31
C CYS A 252 -3.62 13.09 10.04
N GLY A 253 -2.73 12.11 10.17
CA GLY A 253 -2.19 11.34 9.05
C GLY A 253 -3.23 10.48 8.32
N THR A 254 -4.38 10.18 8.96
CA THR A 254 -5.50 9.43 8.39
C THR A 254 -6.84 9.93 8.96
N VAL A 255 -7.95 9.61 8.29
CA VAL A 255 -9.30 9.86 8.83
C VAL A 255 -9.57 9.02 10.08
N ASP A 256 -9.05 7.79 10.17
CA ASP A 256 -9.18 6.96 11.37
C ASP A 256 -8.56 7.65 12.61
N ASN A 257 -7.41 8.30 12.42
CA ASN A 257 -6.80 9.10 13.49
C ASN A 257 -7.66 10.33 13.81
N ALA A 258 -8.24 10.98 12.80
CA ALA A 258 -9.14 12.11 13.02
C ALA A 258 -10.39 11.73 13.82
N ILE A 259 -10.98 10.54 13.58
CA ILE A 259 -12.10 10.01 14.35
C ILE A 259 -11.75 9.95 15.86
N LYS A 260 -10.59 9.37 16.18
CA LYS A 260 -10.12 9.25 17.58
C LYS A 260 -9.87 10.63 18.20
N VAL A 261 -9.23 11.51 17.44
CA VAL A 261 -8.94 12.88 17.91
C VAL A 261 -10.23 13.66 18.19
N VAL A 262 -11.19 13.68 17.25
CA VAL A 262 -12.47 14.39 17.43
C VAL A 262 -13.25 13.79 18.58
N SER A 263 -13.32 12.47 18.70
CA SER A 263 -13.97 11.79 19.83
C SER A 263 -13.35 12.20 21.17
N THR A 264 -12.02 12.27 21.24
CA THR A 264 -11.30 12.68 22.48
C THR A 264 -11.51 14.15 22.78
N LEU A 265 -11.42 15.04 21.77
CA LEU A 265 -11.69 16.47 21.95
C LEU A 265 -13.11 16.72 22.50
N ASN A 266 -14.11 15.98 21.99
CA ASN A 266 -15.47 16.06 22.49
C ASN A 266 -15.57 15.69 24.00
N THR A 267 -14.82 14.68 24.48
CA THR A 267 -14.75 14.36 25.91
C THR A 267 -14.09 15.45 26.76
N MET A 268 -13.24 16.26 26.13
CA MET A 268 -12.57 17.41 26.77
C MET A 268 -13.38 18.70 26.65
N ASN A 269 -14.59 18.68 26.05
CA ASN A 269 -15.41 19.85 25.72
C ASN A 269 -14.69 20.85 24.80
N ILE A 270 -13.87 20.37 23.87
CA ILE A 270 -13.19 21.16 22.85
C ILE A 270 -13.86 20.87 21.49
N ASN A 271 -14.37 21.91 20.85
CA ASN A 271 -15.14 21.79 19.62
C ASN A 271 -14.27 21.99 18.37
N VAL A 272 -14.58 21.23 17.32
CA VAL A 272 -14.02 21.39 15.97
C VAL A 272 -15.12 21.95 15.08
N PRO A 273 -14.91 23.08 14.38
CA PRO A 273 -13.68 23.89 14.29
C PRO A 273 -13.57 25.05 15.29
N GLU A 274 -14.54 25.26 16.20
CA GLU A 274 -14.69 26.48 17.01
C GLU A 274 -13.49 26.74 17.92
N ASP A 275 -12.97 25.71 18.55
CA ASP A 275 -11.81 25.82 19.47
C ASP A 275 -10.50 25.42 18.77
N VAL A 276 -10.54 24.39 17.91
CA VAL A 276 -9.38 23.89 17.16
C VAL A 276 -9.80 23.42 15.78
N SER A 277 -9.04 23.80 14.74
CA SER A 277 -9.25 23.30 13.37
C SER A 277 -8.57 21.95 13.17
N LEU A 278 -9.12 21.11 12.27
CA LEU A 278 -8.58 19.79 11.97
C LEU A 278 -8.55 19.51 10.47
N ILE A 279 -7.42 19.01 9.96
CA ILE A 279 -7.27 18.47 8.61
C ILE A 279 -6.76 17.04 8.70
N ALA A 280 -7.27 16.15 7.84
CA ALA A 280 -6.80 14.77 7.74
C ALA A 280 -6.39 14.40 6.30
N VAL A 281 -5.72 13.25 6.16
CA VAL A 281 -5.54 12.60 4.87
C VAL A 281 -6.61 11.55 4.68
N GLU A 282 -7.38 11.62 3.58
CA GLU A 282 -8.29 10.55 3.22
C GLU A 282 -7.75 9.72 2.06
N HIS A 283 -7.87 8.40 2.19
CA HIS A 283 -7.40 7.44 1.19
C HIS A 283 -8.54 6.79 0.41
N LYS A 284 -9.72 6.80 1.00
CA LYS A 284 -10.97 6.46 0.35
C LYS A 284 -11.81 7.73 0.21
N LYS A 285 -12.17 8.05 -1.02
CA LYS A 285 -12.89 9.30 -1.32
C LYS A 285 -14.19 9.40 -0.52
N GLY A 286 -14.32 10.50 0.23
CA GLY A 286 -15.50 10.81 1.01
C GLY A 286 -15.49 10.29 2.45
N GLU A 287 -14.41 9.70 2.95
CA GLU A 287 -14.33 9.26 4.36
C GLU A 287 -14.55 10.41 5.34
N GLY A 288 -13.89 11.54 5.12
CA GLY A 288 -14.04 12.73 5.99
C GLY A 288 -15.45 13.32 6.00
N ALA A 289 -16.27 13.04 5.00
CA ALA A 289 -17.67 13.49 4.96
C ALA A 289 -18.60 12.65 5.86
N LEU A 290 -18.14 11.51 6.37
CA LEU A 290 -18.91 10.64 7.27
C LEU A 290 -18.79 11.06 8.74
N MET A 291 -17.99 12.07 9.03
CA MET A 291 -17.79 12.60 10.38
C MET A 291 -18.68 13.82 10.66
N LEU A 292 -18.81 14.16 11.95
CA LEU A 292 -19.45 15.39 12.45
C LEU A 292 -18.49 16.08 13.44
N PRO A 293 -17.98 17.29 13.10
CA PRO A 293 -18.16 17.97 11.81
C PRO A 293 -17.51 17.20 10.66
N GLN A 294 -17.92 17.48 9.41
CA GLN A 294 -17.25 16.93 8.23
C GLN A 294 -15.82 17.45 8.13
N ILE A 295 -14.86 16.54 7.96
CA ILE A 295 -13.42 16.86 8.06
C ILE A 295 -12.87 17.31 6.70
N ASN A 296 -12.17 18.44 6.70
CA ASN A 296 -11.35 18.89 5.59
C ASN A 296 -10.23 17.89 5.35
N CYS A 297 -10.06 17.42 4.12
CA CYS A 297 -9.10 16.37 3.82
C CYS A 297 -8.24 16.68 2.60
N TYR A 298 -7.02 16.13 2.61
CA TYR A 298 -6.26 15.88 1.39
C TYR A 298 -6.52 14.45 0.94
N TYR A 299 -7.12 14.30 -0.23
CA TYR A 299 -7.38 12.99 -0.84
C TYR A 299 -6.14 12.51 -1.57
N VAL A 300 -5.65 11.34 -1.17
CA VAL A 300 -4.60 10.57 -1.84
C VAL A 300 -5.25 9.36 -2.50
N PRO A 301 -5.22 9.22 -3.84
CA PRO A 301 -5.97 8.20 -4.56
C PRO A 301 -5.31 6.81 -4.46
N ALA A 302 -5.28 6.24 -3.26
CA ALA A 302 -4.56 5.01 -2.94
C ALA A 302 -5.05 3.80 -3.74
N MET A 303 -6.36 3.69 -3.98
CA MET A 303 -6.93 2.61 -4.79
C MET A 303 -6.47 2.70 -6.25
N GLU A 304 -6.53 3.88 -6.85
CA GLU A 304 -6.08 4.13 -8.23
C GLU A 304 -4.57 3.93 -8.38
N MET A 305 -3.80 4.21 -7.33
CA MET A 305 -2.37 3.89 -7.28
C MET A 305 -2.16 2.38 -7.29
N GLY A 306 -2.93 1.63 -6.51
CA GLY A 306 -2.92 0.17 -6.49
C GLY A 306 -3.27 -0.44 -7.85
N GLU A 307 -4.33 0.06 -8.50
CA GLU A 307 -4.70 -0.36 -9.86
C GLU A 307 -3.55 -0.10 -10.86
N SER A 308 -2.98 1.09 -10.81
CA SER A 308 -1.93 1.50 -11.75
C SER A 308 -0.67 0.64 -11.64
N ILE A 309 -0.20 0.34 -10.42
CA ILE A 309 1.00 -0.49 -10.25
C ILE A 309 0.77 -1.93 -10.67
N ALA A 310 -0.41 -2.49 -10.40
CA ALA A 310 -0.76 -3.85 -10.79
C ALA A 310 -0.84 -3.99 -12.33
N ILE A 311 -1.43 -3.01 -13.02
CA ILE A 311 -1.46 -2.96 -14.50
C ILE A 311 -0.04 -2.94 -15.05
N LYS A 312 0.80 -2.00 -14.59
CA LYS A 312 2.20 -1.85 -15.05
C LYS A 312 3.01 -3.13 -14.83
N LEU A 313 2.84 -3.77 -13.67
CA LEU A 313 3.56 -5.00 -13.35
C LEU A 313 3.12 -6.14 -14.28
N ILE A 314 1.82 -6.31 -14.52
CA ILE A 314 1.30 -7.35 -15.44
C ILE A 314 1.77 -7.09 -16.88
N GLU A 315 1.73 -5.85 -17.36
CA GLU A 315 2.27 -5.46 -18.67
C GLU A 315 3.74 -5.83 -18.80
N LYS A 316 4.57 -5.54 -17.78
CA LYS A 316 5.99 -5.94 -17.74
C LYS A 316 6.16 -7.46 -17.81
N LEU A 317 5.37 -8.21 -17.04
CA LEU A 317 5.42 -9.68 -17.03
C LEU A 317 4.98 -10.31 -18.34
N GLN A 318 4.13 -9.64 -19.11
CA GLN A 318 3.68 -10.06 -20.44
C GLN A 318 4.63 -9.63 -21.57
N GLY A 319 5.68 -8.87 -21.26
CA GLY A 319 6.61 -8.31 -22.25
C GLY A 319 6.03 -7.17 -23.07
N ASN A 320 4.96 -6.54 -22.59
CA ASN A 320 4.35 -5.38 -23.24
C ASN A 320 5.18 -4.12 -23.00
N GLN A 321 5.07 -3.16 -23.90
CA GLN A 321 5.68 -1.85 -23.73
C GLN A 321 4.96 -1.07 -22.63
N ILE A 322 5.71 -0.57 -21.63
CA ILE A 322 5.20 0.25 -20.56
C ILE A 322 5.34 1.72 -20.96
N GLU A 323 4.23 2.46 -20.99
CA GLU A 323 4.21 3.87 -21.39
C GLU A 323 5.13 4.75 -20.54
N ALA A 324 5.12 4.56 -19.22
CA ALA A 324 6.02 5.21 -18.28
C ALA A 324 6.25 4.34 -17.05
N ALA A 325 7.52 4.13 -16.68
CA ALA A 325 7.88 3.36 -15.48
C ALA A 325 7.41 4.04 -14.18
N SER A 326 7.39 5.36 -14.15
CA SER A 326 6.99 6.15 -12.97
C SER A 326 5.71 6.94 -13.23
N LYS A 327 4.79 6.97 -12.25
CA LYS A 327 3.57 7.78 -12.29
C LYS A 327 3.37 8.48 -10.94
N ASN A 328 3.35 9.82 -11.00
CA ASN A 328 2.98 10.67 -9.87
C ASN A 328 1.48 10.95 -9.91
N PHE A 329 0.78 10.65 -8.82
CA PHE A 329 -0.62 10.96 -8.65
C PHE A 329 -0.79 12.29 -7.92
N LYS A 330 -1.65 13.14 -8.45
CA LYS A 330 -2.01 14.39 -7.80
C LYS A 330 -2.94 14.12 -6.62
N THR A 331 -2.68 14.80 -5.52
CA THR A 331 -3.59 14.88 -4.38
C THR A 331 -4.60 16.00 -4.59
N GLN A 332 -5.72 15.94 -3.89
CA GLN A 332 -6.78 16.94 -3.97
C GLN A 332 -7.18 17.40 -2.57
N TYR A 333 -7.14 18.70 -2.32
CA TYR A 333 -7.76 19.26 -1.13
C TYR A 333 -9.30 19.24 -1.28
N ILE A 334 -9.98 18.76 -0.25
CA ILE A 334 -11.44 18.69 -0.17
C ILE A 334 -11.84 19.53 1.04
N GLU A 335 -12.37 20.72 0.75
CA GLU A 335 -12.88 21.64 1.77
C GLU A 335 -14.21 21.14 2.33
N ARG A 336 -14.33 21.18 3.67
CA ARG A 336 -15.52 20.82 4.42
C ARG A 336 -15.70 21.80 5.60
N GLU A 337 -16.01 21.29 6.81
CA GLU A 337 -16.47 22.12 7.95
C GLU A 337 -15.41 22.26 9.06
N SER A 338 -14.32 21.50 9.04
CA SER A 338 -13.43 21.34 10.21
C SER A 338 -12.29 22.36 10.30
N VAL A 339 -12.20 23.34 9.40
CA VAL A 339 -11.21 24.42 9.45
C VAL A 339 -11.90 25.77 9.49
N ARG A 340 -11.59 26.57 10.51
CA ARG A 340 -12.03 27.96 10.60
C ARG A 340 -10.92 28.92 10.21
N ARG A 341 -11.29 30.08 9.71
CA ARG A 341 -10.37 31.19 9.49
C ARG A 341 -10.19 31.98 10.78
N LEU A 342 -8.94 32.22 11.15
CA LEU A 342 -8.57 33.06 12.29
C LEU A 342 -8.22 34.47 11.79
N SER A 343 -8.64 35.49 12.56
CA SER A 343 -8.17 36.87 12.29
C SER A 343 -6.70 36.99 12.65
N VAL A 344 -5.88 37.31 11.66
CA VAL A 344 -4.46 37.65 11.92
C VAL A 344 -4.47 39.01 12.62
N LYS A 345 -4.09 39.03 13.89
CA LYS A 345 -3.91 40.28 14.67
C LYS A 345 -2.61 40.94 14.31
#